data_b7f948cb7c03a1be0565ea547fe9605f
#
_entry.id   b7f948cb7c03a1be0565ea547fe9605f
#
_cell.length_a   1.000
_cell.length_b   1.000
_cell.length_c   1.000
_cell.angle_alpha   90.00
_cell.angle_beta   90.00
_cell.angle_gamma   90.00
#
_symmetry.space_group_name_H-M   'P 1'
#
loop_
_entity.id
_entity.type
_entity.pdbx_description
1 polymer ?
#
loop_
_entity_poly.entity_id
_entity_poly.type
_entity_poly.pdbx_seq_one_letter_code
_entity_poly.pdbx_strand_id
1 'polypeptide(L)'
;MKILKTILLTVFTLCITTACHHDVNEEEKTLAKRTVLIYMCAENNLDQYSFFEDNYRDMITGAQYLSDDQNLIIFADRMSKEEKPYIAKCDKNGIKKVKVYSEDFYCTDKEKMKEVMQWVAKNYPAESYALSLWGH
;
A
#
# COMPACT_ATOMS: atom_id res chain seq x y z
N MET A 1 -8.02 55.53 39.56
CA MET A 1 -7.19 54.33 39.72
C MET A 1 -7.97 53.00 39.71
N LYS A 2 -9.26 52.93 39.91
CA LYS A 2 -10.07 51.68 39.88
C LYS A 2 -10.50 51.27 38.46
N ILE A 3 -10.73 52.22 37.54
CA ILE A 3 -11.19 51.98 36.16
C ILE A 3 -10.05 51.37 35.31
N LEU A 4 -8.81 51.76 35.53
CA LEU A 4 -7.67 51.27 34.75
C LEU A 4 -7.33 49.77 35.06
N LYS A 5 -7.64 49.29 36.29
CA LYS A 5 -7.45 47.89 36.68
C LYS A 5 -8.51 46.96 36.08
N THR A 6 -9.72 47.49 35.84
CA THR A 6 -10.82 46.69 35.26
C THR A 6 -10.63 46.50 33.76
N ILE A 7 -10.06 47.46 33.02
CA ILE A 7 -9.77 47.34 31.60
C ILE A 7 -8.61 46.37 31.36
N LEU A 8 -7.61 46.31 32.26
CA LEU A 8 -6.50 45.35 32.10
C LEU A 8 -6.89 43.90 32.35
N LEU A 9 -7.93 43.66 33.15
CA LEU A 9 -8.41 42.29 33.44
C LEU A 9 -9.32 41.76 32.34
N THR A 10 -10.03 42.64 31.61
CA THR A 10 -10.89 42.23 30.48
C THR A 10 -10.12 41.89 29.20
N VAL A 11 -8.93 42.47 29.00
CA VAL A 11 -8.11 42.18 27.81
C VAL A 11 -7.37 40.87 27.93
N PHE A 12 -7.13 40.36 29.15
CA PHE A 12 -6.42 39.10 29.37
C PHE A 12 -7.33 37.85 29.20
N THR A 13 -8.65 38.00 29.22
CA THR A 13 -9.59 36.89 29.13
C THR A 13 -10.00 36.55 27.68
N LEU A 14 -9.57 37.33 26.67
CA LEU A 14 -9.97 37.13 25.27
C LEU A 14 -8.90 36.46 24.38
N CYS A 15 -7.79 35.98 24.95
CA CYS A 15 -6.68 35.35 24.20
C CYS A 15 -6.56 33.85 24.35
N ILE A 16 -7.59 33.13 24.87
CA ILE A 16 -7.50 31.69 25.08
C ILE A 16 -8.60 30.94 24.33
N THR A 17 -8.83 31.21 23.05
CA THR A 17 -9.70 30.32 22.21
C THR A 17 -9.26 30.35 20.74
N THR A 18 -7.98 30.24 20.46
CA THR A 18 -7.55 29.71 19.15
C THR A 18 -6.71 28.47 19.41
N ALA A 19 -7.36 27.46 19.99
CA ALA A 19 -6.93 26.09 19.77
C ALA A 19 -7.19 25.80 18.30
N CYS A 20 -6.15 25.90 17.47
CA CYS A 20 -6.16 25.31 16.14
C CYS A 20 -6.44 23.81 16.35
N HIS A 21 -7.69 23.40 16.20
CA HIS A 21 -8.00 22.05 15.79
C HIS A 21 -7.37 21.89 14.41
N HIS A 22 -6.20 21.29 14.38
CA HIS A 22 -5.70 20.63 13.20
C HIS A 22 -6.58 19.40 13.06
N ASP A 23 -7.72 19.56 12.40
CA ASP A 23 -8.42 18.43 11.82
C ASP A 23 -7.46 17.83 10.78
N VAL A 24 -6.66 16.89 11.23
CA VAL A 24 -6.04 15.93 10.33
C VAL A 24 -7.23 15.14 9.80
N ASN A 25 -7.75 15.57 8.64
CA ASN A 25 -8.60 14.74 7.82
C ASN A 25 -7.71 13.54 7.41
N GLU A 26 -7.61 12.53 8.27
CA GLU A 26 -7.33 11.19 7.81
C GLU A 26 -8.48 10.88 6.84
N GLU A 27 -8.20 10.97 5.53
CA GLU A 27 -9.12 10.41 4.54
C GLU A 27 -9.40 8.99 4.98
N GLU A 28 -10.63 8.77 5.45
CA GLU A 28 -11.12 7.45 5.83
C GLU A 28 -11.00 6.57 4.58
N LYS A 29 -9.90 5.82 4.47
CA LYS A 29 -9.66 4.94 3.33
C LYS A 29 -10.83 3.98 3.25
N THR A 30 -11.67 4.16 2.24
CA THR A 30 -12.80 3.27 2.01
C THR A 30 -12.31 1.83 1.95
N LEU A 31 -12.89 1.00 2.83
CA LEU A 31 -12.54 -0.40 2.95
C LEU A 31 -12.97 -1.12 1.68
N ALA A 32 -12.04 -1.74 0.98
CA ALA A 32 -12.37 -2.57 -0.16
C ALA A 32 -13.06 -3.88 0.31
N LYS A 33 -13.84 -4.50 -0.54
CA LYS A 33 -14.45 -5.79 -0.24
C LYS A 33 -13.42 -6.92 -0.16
N ARG A 34 -12.40 -6.86 -1.02
CA ARG A 34 -11.32 -7.85 -1.06
C ARG A 34 -10.01 -7.29 -1.57
N THR A 35 -8.92 -7.70 -0.92
CA THR A 35 -7.56 -7.52 -1.43
C THR A 35 -6.93 -8.90 -1.66
N VAL A 36 -6.49 -9.16 -2.89
CA VAL A 36 -5.75 -10.36 -3.28
C VAL A 36 -4.29 -9.98 -3.45
N LEU A 37 -3.41 -10.69 -2.76
CA LEU A 37 -1.96 -10.60 -2.95
C LEU A 37 -1.48 -11.84 -3.72
N ILE A 38 -0.92 -11.63 -4.91
CA ILE A 38 -0.13 -12.63 -5.63
C ILE A 38 1.33 -12.41 -5.24
N TYR A 39 1.92 -13.36 -4.54
CA TYR A 39 3.30 -13.30 -4.07
C TYR A 39 4.19 -14.12 -4.98
N MET A 40 4.92 -13.46 -5.89
CA MET A 40 5.69 -14.10 -6.96
C MET A 40 7.18 -14.18 -6.59
N CYS A 41 7.60 -15.38 -6.20
CA CYS A 41 9.00 -15.74 -6.01
C CYS A 41 9.58 -16.18 -7.36
N ALA A 42 10.04 -15.24 -8.16
CA ALA A 42 10.47 -15.46 -9.53
C ALA A 42 12.00 -15.48 -9.71
N GLU A 43 12.79 -15.40 -8.65
CA GLU A 43 14.26 -15.52 -8.71
C GLU A 43 14.68 -16.98 -9.00
N ASN A 44 14.17 -17.53 -10.12
CA ASN A 44 14.40 -18.90 -10.55
C ASN A 44 14.11 -19.08 -12.05
N ASN A 45 14.14 -20.33 -12.54
CA ASN A 45 13.92 -20.64 -13.95
C ASN A 45 12.51 -20.28 -14.48
N LEU A 46 11.51 -20.03 -13.63
CA LEU A 46 10.20 -19.57 -14.08
C LEU A 46 10.29 -18.17 -14.72
N ASP A 47 11.17 -17.30 -14.23
CA ASP A 47 11.45 -16.01 -14.85
C ASP A 47 12.29 -16.19 -16.14
N GLN A 48 13.28 -17.09 -16.12
CA GLN A 48 14.14 -17.37 -17.27
C GLN A 48 13.37 -17.87 -18.50
N TYR A 49 12.31 -18.67 -18.30
CA TYR A 49 11.51 -19.26 -19.39
C TYR A 49 10.22 -18.47 -19.71
N SER A 50 10.15 -17.21 -19.30
CA SER A 50 9.01 -16.31 -19.58
C SER A 50 7.70 -16.68 -18.87
N PHE A 51 7.66 -17.64 -17.97
CA PHE A 51 6.44 -17.96 -17.22
C PHE A 51 5.98 -16.79 -16.35
N PHE A 52 6.94 -16.01 -15.83
CA PHE A 52 6.60 -14.78 -15.10
C PHE A 52 5.84 -13.81 -16.01
N GLU A 53 6.36 -13.51 -17.20
CA GLU A 53 5.76 -12.55 -18.14
C GLU A 53 4.38 -13.02 -18.63
N ASP A 54 4.21 -14.31 -18.87
CA ASP A 54 2.95 -14.87 -19.32
C ASP A 54 1.88 -14.73 -18.23
N ASN A 55 2.18 -15.14 -16.99
CA ASN A 55 1.26 -14.97 -15.87
C ASN A 55 1.00 -13.49 -15.55
N TYR A 56 2.00 -12.63 -15.71
CA TYR A 56 1.86 -11.19 -15.51
C TYR A 56 0.88 -10.58 -16.51
N ARG A 57 0.92 -11.02 -17.79
CA ARG A 57 -0.02 -10.64 -18.85
C ARG A 57 -1.42 -11.16 -18.58
N ASP A 58 -1.54 -12.39 -18.09
CA ASP A 58 -2.83 -12.98 -17.73
C ASP A 58 -3.50 -12.21 -16.59
N MET A 59 -2.72 -11.75 -15.60
CA MET A 59 -3.24 -10.89 -14.54
C MET A 59 -3.78 -9.56 -15.07
N ILE A 60 -3.11 -8.93 -16.06
CA ILE A 60 -3.61 -7.71 -16.72
C ILE A 60 -4.96 -8.00 -17.40
N THR A 61 -5.05 -9.13 -18.10
CA THR A 61 -6.28 -9.55 -18.79
C THR A 61 -7.40 -9.80 -17.77
N GLY A 62 -7.11 -10.53 -16.69
CA GLY A 62 -8.09 -10.83 -15.64
C GLY A 62 -8.54 -9.57 -14.88
N ALA A 63 -7.67 -8.58 -14.71
CA ALA A 63 -7.97 -7.34 -14.00
C ALA A 63 -9.05 -6.49 -14.67
N GLN A 64 -9.34 -6.70 -15.96
CA GLN A 64 -10.45 -6.05 -16.67
C GLN A 64 -11.83 -6.39 -16.05
N TYR A 65 -11.92 -7.50 -15.32
CA TYR A 65 -13.16 -8.00 -14.72
C TYR A 65 -13.26 -7.68 -13.21
N LEU A 66 -12.26 -6.98 -12.64
CA LEU A 66 -12.31 -6.56 -11.23
C LEU A 66 -13.33 -5.45 -11.04
N SER A 67 -14.10 -5.54 -9.97
CA SER A 67 -14.94 -4.43 -9.50
C SER A 67 -14.08 -3.39 -8.77
N ASP A 68 -14.58 -2.15 -8.68
CA ASP A 68 -13.84 -1.02 -8.09
C ASP A 68 -13.57 -1.21 -6.57
N ASP A 69 -14.31 -2.11 -5.91
CA ASP A 69 -14.13 -2.49 -4.50
C ASP A 69 -13.19 -3.69 -4.29
N GLN A 70 -12.43 -4.08 -5.32
CA GLN A 70 -11.45 -5.17 -5.27
C GLN A 70 -10.05 -4.66 -5.60
N ASN A 71 -9.06 -5.16 -4.86
CA ASN A 71 -7.65 -4.87 -5.13
C ASN A 71 -6.92 -6.15 -5.55
N LEU A 72 -6.20 -6.09 -6.67
CA LEU A 72 -5.22 -7.10 -7.06
C LEU A 72 -3.83 -6.50 -6.90
N ILE A 73 -3.08 -7.03 -5.94
CA ILE A 73 -1.75 -6.59 -5.59
C ILE A 73 -0.76 -7.70 -5.90
N ILE A 74 0.35 -7.35 -6.50
CA ILE A 74 1.40 -8.29 -6.91
C ILE A 74 2.67 -7.88 -6.18
N PHE A 75 3.26 -8.79 -5.42
CA PHE A 75 4.67 -8.72 -5.04
C PHE A 75 5.46 -9.54 -6.05
N ALA A 76 6.56 -9.00 -6.54
CA ALA A 76 7.45 -9.69 -7.46
C ALA A 76 8.91 -9.50 -7.06
N ASP A 77 9.61 -10.63 -7.03
CA ASP A 77 11.05 -10.72 -6.86
C ASP A 77 11.59 -11.55 -8.03
N ARG A 78 12.32 -10.88 -8.95
CA ARG A 78 12.74 -11.43 -10.24
C ARG A 78 14.22 -11.80 -10.23
N MET A 79 14.62 -12.65 -11.19
CA MET A 79 16.00 -13.07 -11.36
C MET A 79 16.95 -11.92 -11.70
N SER A 80 16.47 -10.84 -12.31
CA SER A 80 17.28 -9.69 -12.69
C SER A 80 17.83 -8.95 -11.48
N LYS A 81 19.15 -8.89 -11.37
CA LYS A 81 19.80 -8.11 -10.28
C LYS A 81 19.66 -6.59 -10.44
N GLU A 82 19.28 -6.12 -11.63
CA GLU A 82 19.02 -4.71 -11.90
C GLU A 82 17.62 -4.29 -11.45
N GLU A 83 16.67 -5.23 -11.43
CA GLU A 83 15.32 -5.00 -10.97
C GLU A 83 15.16 -5.46 -9.52
N LYS A 84 14.99 -4.50 -8.61
CA LYS A 84 14.77 -4.79 -7.19
C LYS A 84 13.37 -5.31 -6.95
N PRO A 85 13.14 -6.11 -5.88
CA PRO A 85 11.80 -6.55 -5.51
C PRO A 85 10.83 -5.38 -5.42
N TYR A 86 9.58 -5.59 -5.83
CA TYR A 86 8.59 -4.53 -5.85
C TYR A 86 7.18 -5.03 -5.53
N ILE A 87 6.33 -4.07 -5.16
CA ILE A 87 4.89 -4.28 -5.06
C ILE A 87 4.24 -3.45 -6.17
N ALA A 88 3.30 -4.06 -6.89
CA ALA A 88 2.52 -3.42 -7.93
C ALA A 88 1.01 -3.59 -7.67
N LYS A 89 0.22 -2.62 -8.10
CA LYS A 89 -1.22 -2.74 -8.22
C LYS A 89 -1.57 -3.06 -9.68
N CYS A 90 -2.44 -4.05 -9.86
CA CYS A 90 -3.01 -4.40 -11.15
C CYS A 90 -4.50 -4.03 -11.15
N ASP A 91 -4.93 -3.27 -12.15
CA ASP A 91 -6.32 -2.88 -12.36
C ASP A 91 -6.63 -2.79 -13.86
N LYS A 92 -7.83 -2.32 -14.22
CA LYS A 92 -8.27 -2.17 -15.62
C LYS A 92 -7.38 -1.25 -16.48
N ASN A 93 -6.53 -0.44 -15.85
CA ASN A 93 -5.57 0.43 -16.54
C ASN A 93 -4.19 -0.23 -16.71
N GLY A 94 -4.02 -1.47 -16.23
CA GLY A 94 -2.79 -2.24 -16.29
C GLY A 94 -2.09 -2.38 -14.94
N ILE A 95 -0.79 -2.58 -14.96
CA ILE A 95 0.04 -2.78 -13.77
C ILE A 95 0.90 -1.55 -13.50
N LYS A 96 0.86 -1.07 -12.24
CA LYS A 96 1.67 0.06 -11.77
C LYS A 96 2.44 -0.34 -10.52
N LYS A 97 3.77 -0.20 -10.54
CA LYS A 97 4.61 -0.35 -9.34
C LYS A 97 4.24 0.74 -8.33
N VAL A 98 3.91 0.32 -7.11
CA VAL A 98 3.47 1.21 -6.01
C VAL A 98 4.48 1.27 -4.87
N LYS A 99 5.39 0.28 -4.82
CA LYS A 99 6.56 0.28 -3.94
C LYS A 99 7.68 -0.48 -4.62
N VAL A 100 8.89 0.07 -4.60
CA VAL A 100 10.13 -0.61 -5.00
C VAL A 100 11.04 -0.65 -3.78
N TYR A 101 11.61 -1.81 -3.49
CA TYR A 101 12.55 -1.96 -2.38
C TYR A 101 13.92 -1.39 -2.78
N SER A 102 14.68 -0.88 -1.83
CA SER A 102 16.01 -0.32 -2.07
C SER A 102 17.07 -1.41 -2.25
N GLU A 103 16.82 -2.56 -1.65
CA GLU A 103 17.75 -3.69 -1.61
C GLU A 103 17.07 -4.96 -2.08
N ASP A 104 17.88 -5.85 -2.60
CA ASP A 104 17.50 -7.21 -2.92
C ASP A 104 17.40 -8.06 -1.65
N PHE A 105 16.50 -9.06 -1.63
CA PHE A 105 16.35 -9.98 -0.51
C PHE A 105 15.70 -11.29 -0.97
N TYR A 106 15.89 -12.34 -0.22
CA TYR A 106 15.21 -13.61 -0.50
C TYR A 106 13.71 -13.50 -0.25
N CYS A 107 12.90 -13.66 -1.30
CA CYS A 107 11.43 -13.63 -1.20
C CYS A 107 10.87 -14.72 -0.26
N THR A 108 11.63 -15.79 -0.01
CA THR A 108 11.27 -16.87 0.93
C THR A 108 11.63 -16.55 2.39
N ASP A 109 12.26 -15.40 2.66
CA ASP A 109 12.52 -14.99 4.04
C ASP A 109 11.20 -14.63 4.73
N LYS A 110 10.95 -15.26 5.88
CA LYS A 110 9.67 -15.13 6.62
C LYS A 110 9.38 -13.71 7.10
N GLU A 111 10.42 -12.96 7.49
CA GLU A 111 10.24 -11.60 7.98
C GLU A 111 9.97 -10.65 6.82
N LYS A 112 10.60 -10.87 5.66
CA LYS A 112 10.33 -10.11 4.43
C LYS A 112 8.93 -10.38 3.90
N MET A 113 8.51 -11.64 3.87
CA MET A 113 7.13 -11.99 3.50
C MET A 113 6.11 -11.32 4.41
N LYS A 114 6.33 -11.36 5.73
CA LYS A 114 5.51 -10.68 6.71
C LYS A 114 5.46 -9.16 6.47
N GLU A 115 6.62 -8.53 6.21
CA GLU A 115 6.72 -7.10 5.88
C GLU A 115 5.85 -6.75 4.66
N VAL A 116 5.95 -7.53 3.58
CA VAL A 116 5.15 -7.35 2.38
C VAL A 116 3.66 -7.45 2.69
N MET A 117 3.23 -8.49 3.39
CA MET A 117 1.82 -8.71 3.75
C MET A 117 1.27 -7.56 4.63
N GLN A 118 2.04 -7.12 5.63
CA GLN A 118 1.66 -6.01 6.50
C GLN A 118 1.56 -4.70 5.71
N TRP A 119 2.51 -4.46 4.79
CA TRP A 119 2.48 -3.28 3.95
C TRP A 119 1.22 -3.27 3.05
N VAL A 120 0.88 -4.42 2.46
CA VAL A 120 -0.33 -4.58 1.63
C VAL A 120 -1.58 -4.34 2.46
N ALA A 121 -1.71 -4.97 3.62
CA ALA A 121 -2.87 -4.78 4.49
C ALA A 121 -3.06 -3.32 4.93
N LYS A 122 -1.96 -2.62 5.21
CA LYS A 122 -1.98 -1.20 5.59
C LYS A 122 -2.40 -0.28 4.45
N ASN A 123 -1.92 -0.55 3.23
CA ASN A 123 -2.11 0.37 2.09
C ASN A 123 -3.35 0.04 1.25
N TYR A 124 -3.83 -1.21 1.32
CA TYR A 124 -5.01 -1.73 0.63
C TYR A 124 -5.93 -2.45 1.62
N PRO A 125 -6.50 -1.71 2.60
CA PRO A 125 -7.39 -2.30 3.59
C PRO A 125 -8.64 -2.86 2.94
N ALA A 126 -9.09 -4.04 3.42
CA ALA A 126 -10.24 -4.74 2.88
C ALA A 126 -10.95 -5.57 3.97
N GLU A 127 -12.23 -5.90 3.73
CA GLU A 127 -13.01 -6.80 4.60
C GLU A 127 -12.46 -8.23 4.58
N SER A 128 -11.82 -8.63 3.45
CA SER A 128 -11.23 -9.96 3.29
C SER A 128 -9.93 -9.91 2.49
N TYR A 129 -9.04 -10.85 2.80
CA TYR A 129 -7.75 -10.98 2.12
C TYR A 129 -7.60 -12.38 1.54
N ALA A 130 -6.94 -12.48 0.40
CA ALA A 130 -6.48 -13.73 -0.18
C ALA A 130 -4.99 -13.63 -0.53
N LEU A 131 -4.27 -14.73 -0.35
CA LEU A 131 -2.86 -14.87 -0.71
C LEU A 131 -2.71 -16.01 -1.71
N SER A 132 -2.07 -15.75 -2.83
CA SER A 132 -1.60 -16.75 -3.77
C SER A 132 -0.08 -16.75 -3.77
N LEU A 133 0.53 -17.90 -3.51
CA LEU A 133 1.98 -18.08 -3.62
C LEU A 133 2.29 -18.63 -5.01
N TRP A 134 3.18 -17.94 -5.72
CA TRP A 134 3.62 -18.29 -7.05
C TRP A 134 5.14 -18.50 -7.03
N GLY A 135 5.56 -19.66 -7.50
CA GLY A 135 6.95 -20.08 -7.49
C GLY A 135 7.06 -21.61 -7.50
N HIS A 136 8.29 -22.12 -7.36
CA HIS A 136 8.56 -23.54 -7.12
C HIS A 136 9.85 -23.76 -6.34
#